data_819a308d4c589484d0fbdc52e4959560
#
_entry.id   819a308d4c589484d0fbdc52e4959560
#
_cell.length_a   1.000
_cell.length_b   1.000
_cell.length_c   1.000
_cell.angle_alpha   90.00
_cell.angle_beta   90.00
_cell.angle_gamma   90.00
#
_symmetry.space_group_name_H-M   'P 1'
#
loop_
_entity.id
_entity.type
_entity.pdbx_description
1 polymer ?
#
loop_
_entity_poly.entity_id
_entity_poly.type
_entity_poly.pdbx_seq_one_letter_code
_entity_poly.pdbx_strand_id
1 'polypeptide(L)'
;MTFSAELKRRNVVRAGALYAAGAWLLVQVATQVFPLFHVAEWVMRWIVVAAIIGFPFALLLSWFYEWTPKGLQLESEIPPNESITRQTGKRLDRWIIAILALAVILLLADKLVLHKDTNSNSDQAKATSAEKSIAVLPFVNMTSVKENEYFADGLSEEILNSLARIDGMRVVGRTSSFQFKGKEVDLRTIGEKLGAASVLEGSVRREGERARITAQLVRTSDGIHLWSQTYDRTLTDTLAVQLNIAEQVAGVLDVVLDDKQREEMRAAGVKNVDAFIAYQKGLKLYADAHNPARSHSVIDGLRAANKEFDNAIALEPGFSQPYFAAADLYDHIILADDRPQAERLDAQRQALHYLDLSAANSHDEQQRLLTLVDRQLVDDDWHGLAARIDAALRAPGCSAPDWLPVFASIFGYGDLIEDLLARVSVCDPLNAINFNSRVRAALASGKPERALTILAAAEKANSSTPTFSAYRVEALVMAGHLDEAKAELAKLEAAGENYYRARLMVGLATGESAASLHAALQGVDRSKSLYKMWQMNDVVEAALRGDRATANRLAAEIDARPGGGLVLAVIASDGLCGAPFDLEATPNFKARLAESGLPWPPAQAIKFPTGTDGGKK
;
A
#
# COMPACT_ATOMS: atom_id res chain seq x y z
N MET A 1 12.86 40.52 -56.43
CA MET A 1 13.31 40.38 -55.03
C MET A 1 13.01 38.96 -54.56
N THR A 2 13.91 38.29 -53.83
CA THR A 2 13.67 36.93 -53.33
C THR A 2 12.69 36.98 -52.15
N PHE A 3 11.80 35.99 -52.04
CA PHE A 3 10.79 35.87 -50.96
C PHE A 3 11.40 36.09 -49.55
N SER A 4 12.62 35.61 -49.32
CA SER A 4 13.34 35.79 -48.06
C SER A 4 13.75 37.25 -47.77
N ALA A 5 13.98 38.04 -48.79
CA ALA A 5 14.30 39.48 -48.65
C ALA A 5 13.04 40.27 -48.24
N GLU A 6 11.87 39.87 -48.76
CA GLU A 6 10.59 40.48 -48.45
C GLU A 6 10.14 40.18 -47.01
N LEU A 7 10.31 38.91 -46.52
CA LEU A 7 10.07 38.50 -45.13
C LEU A 7 10.91 39.33 -44.13
N LYS A 8 12.19 39.60 -44.45
CA LYS A 8 13.05 40.46 -43.62
C LYS A 8 12.64 41.92 -43.65
N ARG A 9 12.20 42.42 -44.81
CA ARG A 9 11.77 43.80 -45.01
C ARG A 9 10.52 44.10 -44.17
N ARG A 10 9.57 43.18 -44.12
CA ARG A 10 8.28 43.31 -43.42
C ARG A 10 8.34 42.93 -41.94
N ASN A 11 9.50 42.71 -41.35
CA ASN A 11 9.70 42.30 -39.94
C ASN A 11 8.95 41.03 -39.51
N VAL A 12 8.43 40.21 -40.43
CA VAL A 12 7.63 39.01 -40.14
C VAL A 12 8.40 38.01 -39.26
N VAL A 13 9.69 37.81 -39.56
CA VAL A 13 10.57 36.91 -38.77
C VAL A 13 10.72 37.42 -37.34
N ARG A 14 10.84 38.73 -37.13
CA ARG A 14 10.96 39.33 -35.78
C ARG A 14 9.65 39.24 -34.99
N ALA A 15 8.51 39.47 -35.67
CA ALA A 15 7.20 39.33 -35.05
C ALA A 15 6.93 37.88 -34.63
N GLY A 16 7.28 36.90 -35.48
CA GLY A 16 7.20 35.48 -35.15
C GLY A 16 8.09 35.10 -33.97
N ALA A 17 9.32 35.62 -33.92
CA ALA A 17 10.24 35.39 -32.81
C ALA A 17 9.71 36.01 -31.48
N LEU A 18 9.15 37.21 -31.54
CA LEU A 18 8.54 37.87 -30.39
C LEU A 18 7.32 37.11 -29.89
N TYR A 19 6.46 36.66 -30.80
CA TYR A 19 5.30 35.84 -30.45
C TYR A 19 5.74 34.51 -29.78
N ALA A 20 6.69 33.81 -30.37
CA ALA A 20 7.19 32.54 -29.83
C ALA A 20 7.83 32.72 -28.45
N ALA A 21 8.62 33.76 -28.24
CA ALA A 21 9.20 34.08 -26.93
C ALA A 21 8.14 34.45 -25.89
N GLY A 22 7.13 35.24 -26.28
CA GLY A 22 6.02 35.61 -25.40
C GLY A 22 5.12 34.41 -25.02
N ALA A 23 4.78 33.60 -26.03
CA ALA A 23 3.99 32.38 -25.82
C ALA A 23 4.73 31.37 -24.94
N TRP A 24 6.03 31.16 -25.14
CA TRP A 24 6.85 30.31 -24.30
C TRP A 24 6.94 30.82 -22.86
N LEU A 25 7.14 32.13 -22.65
CA LEU A 25 7.16 32.73 -21.32
C LEU A 25 5.80 32.56 -20.61
N LEU A 26 4.70 32.76 -21.33
CA LEU A 26 3.33 32.57 -20.78
C LEU A 26 3.09 31.13 -20.33
N VAL A 27 3.49 30.15 -21.16
CA VAL A 27 3.41 28.73 -20.80
C VAL A 27 4.27 28.44 -19.57
N GLN A 28 5.48 28.98 -19.49
CA GLN A 28 6.41 28.78 -18.39
C GLN A 28 5.87 29.36 -17.07
N VAL A 29 5.31 30.57 -17.10
CA VAL A 29 4.66 31.18 -15.93
C VAL A 29 3.42 30.38 -15.52
N ALA A 30 2.59 29.97 -16.47
CA ALA A 30 1.39 29.20 -16.20
C ALA A 30 1.72 27.83 -15.55
N THR A 31 2.77 27.14 -16.00
CA THR A 31 3.21 25.86 -15.40
C THR A 31 3.66 26.00 -13.93
N GLN A 32 4.16 27.16 -13.53
CA GLN A 32 4.60 27.41 -12.15
C GLN A 32 3.47 27.93 -11.27
N VAL A 33 2.55 28.74 -11.82
CA VAL A 33 1.51 29.44 -11.05
C VAL A 33 0.24 28.59 -10.90
N PHE A 34 -0.18 27.87 -11.93
CA PHE A 34 -1.43 27.12 -11.92
C PHE A 34 -1.52 26.03 -10.84
N PRO A 35 -0.45 25.28 -10.52
CA PRO A 35 -0.49 24.32 -9.41
C PRO A 35 -0.80 24.97 -8.06
N LEU A 36 -0.36 26.22 -7.82
CA LEU A 36 -0.61 26.96 -6.59
C LEU A 36 -2.10 27.31 -6.40
N PHE A 37 -2.85 27.42 -7.51
CA PHE A 37 -4.27 27.76 -7.51
C PHE A 37 -5.18 26.55 -7.83
N HIS A 38 -4.63 25.33 -7.86
CA HIS A 38 -5.37 24.09 -8.19
C HIS A 38 -6.15 24.19 -9.52
N VAL A 39 -5.59 24.87 -10.50
CA VAL A 39 -6.20 25.02 -11.83
C VAL A 39 -6.15 23.66 -12.55
N ALA A 40 -7.29 23.23 -13.12
CA ALA A 40 -7.41 21.95 -13.80
C ALA A 40 -6.45 21.82 -15.01
N GLU A 41 -5.83 20.66 -15.20
CA GLU A 41 -4.83 20.40 -16.26
C GLU A 41 -5.31 20.69 -17.68
N TRP A 42 -6.61 20.55 -17.94
CA TRP A 42 -7.18 20.83 -19.25
C TRP A 42 -7.02 22.30 -19.68
N VAL A 43 -6.97 23.23 -18.71
CA VAL A 43 -6.75 24.67 -18.98
C VAL A 43 -5.38 24.90 -19.60
N MET A 44 -4.35 24.23 -19.08
CA MET A 44 -2.98 24.30 -19.62
C MET A 44 -2.93 23.79 -21.06
N ARG A 45 -3.62 22.69 -21.35
CA ARG A 45 -3.69 22.12 -22.70
C ARG A 45 -4.30 23.12 -23.69
N TRP A 46 -5.35 23.83 -23.31
CA TRP A 46 -5.98 24.85 -24.15
C TRP A 46 -5.11 26.09 -24.36
N ILE A 47 -4.32 26.50 -23.37
CA ILE A 47 -3.36 27.60 -23.51
C ILE A 47 -2.29 27.24 -24.56
N VAL A 48 -1.74 26.03 -24.51
CA VAL A 48 -0.76 25.56 -25.50
C VAL A 48 -1.38 25.49 -26.90
N VAL A 49 -2.60 24.93 -27.01
CA VAL A 49 -3.32 24.86 -28.29
C VAL A 49 -3.60 26.27 -28.85
N ALA A 50 -4.05 27.20 -28.00
CA ALA A 50 -4.28 28.59 -28.39
C ALA A 50 -2.98 29.28 -28.85
N ALA A 51 -1.85 29.05 -28.19
CA ALA A 51 -0.55 29.55 -28.58
C ALA A 51 -0.10 29.01 -29.94
N ILE A 52 -0.32 27.73 -30.22
CA ILE A 52 0.01 27.11 -31.51
C ILE A 52 -0.86 27.69 -32.64
N ILE A 53 -2.19 27.78 -32.40
CA ILE A 53 -3.13 28.33 -33.40
C ILE A 53 -2.90 29.82 -33.64
N GLY A 54 -2.55 30.58 -32.60
CA GLY A 54 -2.29 32.02 -32.69
C GLY A 54 -1.04 32.39 -33.50
N PHE A 55 -0.05 31.47 -33.60
CA PHE A 55 1.20 31.73 -34.29
C PHE A 55 1.04 32.09 -35.79
N PRO A 56 0.31 31.32 -36.61
CA PRO A 56 0.09 31.69 -38.01
C PRO A 56 -0.70 33.00 -38.15
N PHE A 57 -1.63 33.31 -37.26
CA PHE A 57 -2.34 34.58 -37.25
C PHE A 57 -1.40 35.76 -36.96
N ALA A 58 -0.47 35.61 -36.03
CA ALA A 58 0.54 36.64 -35.76
C ALA A 58 1.44 36.90 -36.95
N LEU A 59 1.83 35.86 -37.71
CA LEU A 59 2.58 36.00 -38.95
C LEU A 59 1.80 36.70 -40.05
N LEU A 60 0.51 36.33 -40.23
CA LEU A 60 -0.40 36.95 -41.19
C LEU A 60 -0.60 38.44 -40.90
N LEU A 61 -0.89 38.77 -39.62
CA LEU A 61 -1.04 40.17 -39.21
C LEU A 61 0.23 41.00 -39.49
N SER A 62 1.41 40.44 -39.18
CA SER A 62 2.69 41.08 -39.43
C SER A 62 3.02 41.20 -40.94
N TRP A 63 2.41 40.35 -41.77
CA TRP A 63 2.57 40.43 -43.24
C TRP A 63 1.73 41.52 -43.87
N PHE A 64 0.49 41.76 -43.39
CA PHE A 64 -0.45 42.70 -44.00
C PHE A 64 -0.47 44.09 -43.35
N TYR A 65 -0.08 44.20 -42.07
CA TYR A 65 -0.17 45.45 -41.30
C TYR A 65 1.18 45.91 -40.76
N GLU A 66 1.42 47.21 -40.81
CA GLU A 66 2.54 47.89 -40.15
C GLU A 66 2.02 48.79 -39.02
N TRP A 67 2.72 48.78 -37.87
CA TRP A 67 2.39 49.66 -36.75
C TRP A 67 3.06 51.01 -36.95
N THR A 68 2.26 52.02 -37.31
CA THR A 68 2.71 53.41 -37.52
C THR A 68 2.35 54.29 -36.33
N PRO A 69 2.91 55.53 -36.21
CA PRO A 69 2.50 56.48 -35.16
C PRO A 69 1.01 56.86 -35.22
N LYS A 70 0.34 56.62 -36.34
CA LYS A 70 -1.09 56.85 -36.56
C LYS A 70 -1.97 55.60 -36.30
N GLY A 71 -1.36 54.48 -35.86
CA GLY A 71 -2.05 53.20 -35.60
C GLY A 71 -1.68 52.11 -36.57
N LEU A 72 -2.44 50.99 -36.58
CA LEU A 72 -2.30 49.86 -37.51
C LEU A 72 -2.81 50.30 -38.90
N GLN A 73 -1.93 50.27 -39.90
CA GLN A 73 -2.26 50.59 -41.30
C GLN A 73 -1.84 49.43 -42.21
N LEU A 74 -2.58 49.24 -43.33
CA LEU A 74 -2.20 48.28 -44.35
C LEU A 74 -0.89 48.74 -45.02
N GLU A 75 0.07 47.84 -45.13
CA GLU A 75 1.40 48.14 -45.69
C GLU A 75 1.30 48.65 -47.14
N SER A 76 0.25 48.25 -47.89
CA SER A 76 0.01 48.73 -49.26
C SER A 76 -0.38 50.23 -49.35
N GLU A 77 -0.76 50.85 -48.24
CA GLU A 77 -1.20 52.25 -48.17
C GLU A 77 -0.10 53.19 -47.66
N ILE A 78 1.06 52.64 -47.26
CA ILE A 78 2.17 53.42 -46.70
C ILE A 78 3.16 53.82 -47.80
N PRO A 79 3.39 55.12 -48.06
CA PRO A 79 4.41 55.55 -48.98
C PRO A 79 5.82 55.12 -48.58
N PRO A 80 6.72 54.75 -49.49
CA PRO A 80 8.06 54.25 -49.17
C PRO A 80 8.90 55.14 -48.25
N ASN A 81 8.64 56.45 -48.24
CA ASN A 81 9.38 57.44 -47.46
C ASN A 81 8.84 57.60 -46.01
N GLU A 82 7.67 57.04 -45.67
CA GLU A 82 7.04 57.13 -44.33
C GLU A 82 7.09 55.80 -43.52
N SER A 83 7.61 54.75 -44.14
CA SER A 83 7.75 53.43 -43.45
C SER A 83 8.82 53.49 -42.34
N ILE A 84 8.39 53.19 -41.11
CA ILE A 84 9.27 53.14 -39.92
C ILE A 84 9.72 51.71 -39.59
N THR A 85 9.57 50.75 -40.51
CA THR A 85 9.89 49.33 -40.36
C THR A 85 11.28 49.10 -39.74
N ARG A 86 12.26 49.92 -40.08
CA ARG A 86 13.64 49.85 -39.57
C ARG A 86 13.75 50.27 -38.09
N GLN A 87 12.89 51.20 -37.63
CA GLN A 87 12.82 51.64 -36.23
C GLN A 87 12.00 50.67 -35.39
N THR A 88 10.88 50.18 -35.95
CA THR A 88 10.04 49.14 -35.35
C THR A 88 10.82 47.84 -35.18
N GLY A 89 11.66 47.44 -36.13
CA GLY A 89 12.53 46.27 -36.01
C GLY A 89 13.51 46.38 -34.81
N LYS A 90 14.13 47.54 -34.58
CA LYS A 90 15.01 47.75 -33.43
C LYS A 90 14.27 47.78 -32.09
N ARG A 91 12.98 48.13 -32.06
CA ARG A 91 12.14 48.07 -30.87
C ARG A 91 11.73 46.62 -30.59
N LEU A 92 11.34 45.85 -31.59
CA LEU A 92 11.05 44.42 -31.49
C LEU A 92 12.26 43.63 -31.00
N ASP A 93 13.46 43.88 -31.54
CA ASP A 93 14.69 43.22 -31.07
C ASP A 93 14.94 43.49 -29.56
N ARG A 94 14.70 44.73 -29.09
CA ARG A 94 14.82 45.08 -27.67
C ARG A 94 13.80 44.36 -26.80
N TRP A 95 12.54 44.23 -27.24
CA TRP A 95 11.52 43.50 -26.54
C TRP A 95 11.79 41.99 -26.47
N ILE A 96 12.27 41.40 -27.56
CA ILE A 96 12.71 40.01 -27.62
C ILE A 96 13.82 39.76 -26.59
N ILE A 97 14.83 40.63 -26.56
CA ILE A 97 15.95 40.52 -25.61
C ILE A 97 15.45 40.68 -24.18
N ALA A 98 14.54 41.65 -23.92
CA ALA A 98 13.99 41.85 -22.58
C ALA A 98 13.17 40.65 -22.09
N ILE A 99 12.34 40.06 -22.95
CA ILE A 99 11.55 38.86 -22.61
C ILE A 99 12.46 37.66 -22.37
N LEU A 100 13.47 37.44 -23.19
CA LEU A 100 14.44 36.35 -23.01
C LEU A 100 15.28 36.57 -21.74
N ALA A 101 15.71 37.81 -21.46
CA ALA A 101 16.43 38.13 -20.22
C ALA A 101 15.56 37.87 -18.97
N LEU A 102 14.28 38.28 -19.02
CA LEU A 102 13.32 38.01 -17.95
C LEU A 102 13.11 36.50 -17.74
N ALA A 103 13.00 35.75 -18.84
CA ALA A 103 12.88 34.30 -18.79
C ALA A 103 14.11 33.63 -18.17
N VAL A 104 15.31 34.08 -18.52
CA VAL A 104 16.56 33.60 -17.90
C VAL A 104 16.63 33.96 -16.41
N ILE A 105 16.21 35.18 -16.04
CA ILE A 105 16.15 35.60 -14.62
C ILE A 105 15.16 34.73 -13.84
N LEU A 106 13.98 34.44 -14.40
CA LEU A 106 12.99 33.56 -13.76
C LEU A 106 13.51 32.13 -13.60
N LEU A 107 14.17 31.58 -14.60
CA LEU A 107 14.81 30.26 -14.55
C LEU A 107 15.97 30.22 -13.54
N LEU A 108 16.76 31.30 -13.45
CA LEU A 108 17.82 31.38 -12.46
C LEU A 108 17.26 31.59 -11.05
N ALA A 109 16.19 32.35 -10.89
CA ALA A 109 15.49 32.53 -9.62
C ALA A 109 14.87 31.22 -9.15
N ASP A 110 14.21 30.46 -10.03
CA ASP A 110 13.70 29.11 -9.76
C ASP A 110 14.83 28.19 -9.27
N LYS A 111 15.96 28.18 -9.98
CA LYS A 111 17.11 27.34 -9.64
C LYS A 111 17.88 27.77 -8.38
N LEU A 112 17.94 29.06 -8.08
CA LEU A 112 18.75 29.61 -6.97
C LEU A 112 17.95 29.86 -5.69
N VAL A 113 16.65 30.15 -5.79
CA VAL A 113 15.82 30.57 -4.65
C VAL A 113 14.87 29.46 -4.20
N LEU A 114 14.24 28.73 -5.14
CA LEU A 114 13.30 27.66 -4.82
C LEU A 114 13.96 26.29 -4.59
N HIS A 115 15.23 26.11 -5.06
CA HIS A 115 15.99 24.87 -4.85
C HIS A 115 17.03 24.95 -3.73
N LYS A 116 16.95 25.95 -2.83
CA LYS A 116 17.92 26.09 -1.74
C LYS A 116 17.59 25.27 -0.50
N ASP A 117 16.42 24.63 -0.43
CA ASP A 117 16.10 23.69 0.63
C ASP A 117 15.38 22.45 0.10
N THR A 118 16.04 21.31 0.35
CA THR A 118 15.61 19.92 0.20
C THR A 118 15.57 19.32 -1.20
N ASN A 119 16.39 18.29 -1.39
CA ASN A 119 16.23 17.11 -2.26
C ASN A 119 17.06 16.94 -3.53
N SER A 120 18.23 17.54 -3.70
CA SER A 120 19.14 17.01 -4.75
C SER A 120 19.72 15.62 -4.40
N ASN A 121 19.74 15.25 -3.11
CA ASN A 121 20.12 13.90 -2.67
C ASN A 121 18.95 12.90 -2.71
N SER A 122 17.69 13.35 -2.58
CA SER A 122 16.54 12.42 -2.57
C SER A 122 16.07 12.05 -3.98
N ASP A 123 16.17 12.94 -4.96
CA ASP A 123 15.74 12.61 -6.33
C ASP A 123 16.83 11.80 -7.08
N GLN A 124 18.09 12.04 -6.79
CA GLN A 124 19.18 11.21 -7.31
C GLN A 124 19.19 9.84 -6.59
N ALA A 125 18.92 9.80 -5.29
CA ALA A 125 18.71 8.56 -4.55
C ALA A 125 17.43 7.83 -4.99
N LYS A 126 16.34 8.54 -5.28
CA LYS A 126 15.11 7.94 -5.85
C LYS A 126 15.32 7.43 -7.27
N ALA A 127 16.02 8.14 -8.14
CA ALA A 127 16.32 7.69 -9.49
C ALA A 127 17.25 6.48 -9.49
N THR A 128 18.32 6.48 -8.70
CA THR A 128 19.22 5.34 -8.54
C THR A 128 18.57 4.15 -7.83
N SER A 129 17.69 4.39 -6.86
CA SER A 129 16.89 3.34 -6.21
C SER A 129 15.82 2.76 -7.14
N ALA A 130 15.26 3.55 -8.06
CA ALA A 130 14.35 3.05 -9.08
C ALA A 130 15.06 2.13 -10.09
N GLU A 131 16.27 2.44 -10.49
CA GLU A 131 17.09 1.59 -11.39
C GLU A 131 17.49 0.26 -10.75
N LYS A 132 17.69 0.21 -9.43
CA LYS A 132 18.02 -1.00 -8.66
C LYS A 132 16.79 -1.70 -8.08
N SER A 133 15.64 -1.59 -8.76
CA SER A 133 14.41 -2.26 -8.36
C SER A 133 14.19 -3.54 -9.13
N ILE A 134 13.77 -4.60 -8.41
CA ILE A 134 13.58 -5.94 -8.96
C ILE A 134 12.31 -6.60 -8.45
N ALA A 135 11.60 -7.31 -9.33
CA ALA A 135 10.55 -8.26 -8.97
C ALA A 135 11.01 -9.68 -9.28
N VAL A 136 10.82 -10.59 -8.34
CA VAL A 136 11.06 -12.02 -8.56
C VAL A 136 9.73 -12.67 -8.87
N LEU A 137 9.55 -13.13 -10.11
CA LEU A 137 8.35 -13.85 -10.51
C LEU A 137 8.38 -15.31 -10.04
N PRO A 138 7.22 -15.94 -9.81
CA PRO A 138 7.17 -17.37 -9.51
C PRO A 138 7.86 -18.18 -10.62
N PHE A 139 8.82 -19.00 -10.25
CA PHE A 139 9.50 -19.88 -11.21
C PHE A 139 8.53 -20.96 -11.71
N VAL A 140 8.59 -21.25 -12.99
CA VAL A 140 7.71 -22.22 -13.63
C VAL A 140 8.15 -23.64 -13.28
N ASN A 141 7.25 -24.44 -12.70
CA ASN A 141 7.47 -25.87 -12.55
C ASN A 141 7.33 -26.57 -13.91
N MET A 142 8.43 -27.14 -14.40
CA MET A 142 8.49 -27.86 -15.69
C MET A 142 8.14 -29.35 -15.57
N THR A 143 7.52 -29.76 -14.45
CA THR A 143 7.08 -31.15 -14.22
C THR A 143 5.59 -31.21 -13.92
N SER A 144 4.96 -32.38 -14.08
CA SER A 144 3.54 -32.62 -13.77
C SER A 144 3.29 -32.90 -12.28
N VAL A 145 4.35 -32.98 -11.47
CA VAL A 145 4.27 -33.34 -10.05
C VAL A 145 3.94 -32.08 -9.24
N LYS A 146 2.80 -32.07 -8.54
CA LYS A 146 2.32 -30.89 -7.78
C LYS A 146 3.27 -30.47 -6.66
N GLU A 147 3.94 -31.41 -6.01
CA GLU A 147 4.91 -31.16 -4.96
C GLU A 147 6.08 -30.30 -5.45
N ASN A 148 6.43 -30.43 -6.73
CA ASN A 148 7.48 -29.62 -7.34
C ASN A 148 7.04 -28.17 -7.58
N GLU A 149 5.73 -27.88 -7.58
CA GLU A 149 5.21 -26.51 -7.63
C GLU A 149 5.51 -25.75 -6.33
N TYR A 150 5.32 -26.40 -5.17
CA TYR A 150 5.70 -25.79 -3.88
C TYR A 150 7.19 -25.50 -3.80
N PHE A 151 8.00 -26.40 -4.36
CA PHE A 151 9.44 -26.19 -4.41
C PHE A 151 9.82 -25.00 -5.32
N ALA A 152 9.20 -24.87 -6.49
CA ALA A 152 9.46 -23.77 -7.42
C ALA A 152 9.01 -22.41 -6.84
N ASP A 153 7.81 -22.37 -6.24
CA ASP A 153 7.28 -21.18 -5.59
C ASP A 153 8.19 -20.73 -4.45
N GLY A 154 8.58 -21.67 -3.62
CA GLY A 154 9.41 -21.37 -2.49
C GLY A 154 10.82 -20.95 -2.87
N LEU A 155 11.44 -21.58 -3.87
CA LEU A 155 12.74 -21.12 -4.37
C LEU A 155 12.67 -19.65 -4.82
N SER A 156 11.59 -19.27 -5.50
CA SER A 156 11.38 -17.87 -5.90
C SER A 156 11.26 -16.93 -4.69
N GLU A 157 10.56 -17.38 -3.65
CA GLU A 157 10.39 -16.65 -2.40
C GLU A 157 11.72 -16.48 -1.65
N GLU A 158 12.53 -17.54 -1.55
CA GLU A 158 13.83 -17.48 -0.88
C GLU A 158 14.83 -16.61 -1.64
N ILE A 159 14.80 -16.61 -2.97
CA ILE A 159 15.58 -15.67 -3.78
C ILE A 159 15.13 -14.23 -3.49
N LEU A 160 13.81 -13.98 -3.45
CA LEU A 160 13.24 -12.69 -3.10
C LEU A 160 13.70 -12.24 -1.72
N ASN A 161 13.60 -13.11 -0.71
CA ASN A 161 14.01 -12.85 0.66
C ASN A 161 15.52 -12.55 0.75
N SER A 162 16.33 -13.28 0.02
CA SER A 162 17.77 -13.07 -0.04
C SER A 162 18.12 -11.71 -0.66
N LEU A 163 17.44 -11.33 -1.75
CA LEU A 163 17.60 -10.04 -2.40
C LEU A 163 17.12 -8.88 -1.51
N ALA A 164 16.02 -9.09 -0.77
CA ALA A 164 15.44 -8.06 0.11
C ALA A 164 16.35 -7.67 1.30
N ARG A 165 17.32 -8.52 1.65
CA ARG A 165 18.35 -8.24 2.67
C ARG A 165 19.53 -7.43 2.16
N ILE A 166 19.59 -7.19 0.85
CA ILE A 166 20.69 -6.44 0.24
C ILE A 166 20.39 -4.94 0.32
N ASP A 167 21.22 -4.21 1.07
CA ASP A 167 21.09 -2.77 1.20
C ASP A 167 21.18 -2.06 -0.16
N GLY A 168 20.33 -1.07 -0.36
CA GLY A 168 20.27 -0.30 -1.60
C GLY A 168 19.51 -0.98 -2.75
N MET A 169 18.96 -2.18 -2.55
CA MET A 169 18.11 -2.88 -3.50
C MET A 169 16.63 -2.75 -3.11
N ARG A 170 15.78 -2.38 -4.04
CA ARG A 170 14.33 -2.37 -3.84
C ARG A 170 13.71 -3.63 -4.43
N VAL A 171 13.31 -4.55 -3.60
CA VAL A 171 12.72 -5.82 -4.00
C VAL A 171 11.21 -5.76 -3.84
N VAL A 172 10.48 -6.17 -4.90
CA VAL A 172 9.01 -6.22 -4.88
C VAL A 172 8.55 -7.43 -4.08
N GLY A 173 7.59 -7.21 -3.18
CA GLY A 173 7.06 -8.24 -2.29
C GLY A 173 6.42 -9.41 -3.02
N ARG A 174 6.40 -10.55 -2.33
CA ARG A 174 5.86 -11.81 -2.84
C ARG A 174 4.42 -11.67 -3.33
N THR A 175 3.56 -11.02 -2.55
CA THR A 175 2.12 -10.93 -2.84
C THR A 175 1.86 -10.26 -4.18
N SER A 176 2.59 -9.20 -4.51
CA SER A 176 2.48 -8.52 -5.81
C SER A 176 3.09 -9.32 -6.95
N SER A 177 4.30 -9.87 -6.74
CA SER A 177 5.01 -10.65 -7.78
C SER A 177 4.24 -11.92 -8.17
N PHE A 178 3.65 -12.60 -7.19
CA PHE A 178 2.92 -13.86 -7.40
C PHE A 178 1.53 -13.67 -8.03
N GLN A 179 1.01 -12.45 -8.14
CA GLN A 179 -0.20 -12.19 -8.91
C GLN A 179 -0.05 -12.48 -10.40
N PHE A 180 1.18 -12.56 -10.90
CA PHE A 180 1.48 -12.87 -12.29
C PHE A 180 1.71 -14.37 -12.54
N LYS A 181 1.57 -15.23 -11.52
CA LYS A 181 1.72 -16.68 -11.66
C LYS A 181 0.75 -17.25 -12.70
N GLY A 182 1.30 -17.93 -13.73
CA GLY A 182 0.53 -18.56 -14.78
C GLY A 182 -0.21 -17.60 -15.72
N LYS A 183 0.13 -16.29 -15.70
CA LYS A 183 -0.46 -15.29 -16.59
C LYS A 183 0.53 -14.92 -17.70
N GLU A 184 0.05 -14.92 -18.93
CA GLU A 184 0.79 -14.40 -20.08
C GLU A 184 0.66 -12.87 -20.15
N VAL A 185 1.54 -12.17 -19.46
CA VAL A 185 1.61 -10.70 -19.42
C VAL A 185 3.01 -10.30 -19.84
N ASP A 186 3.13 -9.28 -20.70
CA ASP A 186 4.45 -8.81 -21.12
C ASP A 186 5.22 -8.16 -19.96
N LEU A 187 6.56 -8.28 -20.00
CA LEU A 187 7.43 -7.85 -18.89
C LEU A 187 7.41 -6.33 -18.66
N ARG A 188 7.11 -5.53 -19.68
CA ARG A 188 6.97 -4.07 -19.53
C ARG A 188 5.75 -3.75 -18.65
N THR A 189 4.61 -4.35 -18.97
CA THR A 189 3.38 -4.21 -18.17
C THR A 189 3.58 -4.69 -16.74
N ILE A 190 4.32 -5.80 -16.53
CA ILE A 190 4.68 -6.28 -15.19
C ILE A 190 5.53 -5.24 -14.47
N GLY A 191 6.58 -4.74 -15.14
CA GLY A 191 7.46 -3.71 -14.59
C GLY A 191 6.71 -2.44 -14.20
N GLU A 192 5.81 -1.96 -15.05
CA GLU A 192 4.97 -0.78 -14.77
C GLU A 192 4.06 -1.00 -13.55
N LYS A 193 3.36 -2.13 -13.48
CA LYS A 193 2.45 -2.45 -12.36
C LYS A 193 3.18 -2.64 -11.03
N LEU A 194 4.36 -3.24 -11.06
CA LEU A 194 5.18 -3.50 -9.88
C LEU A 194 6.15 -2.35 -9.56
N GLY A 195 6.30 -1.40 -10.48
CA GLY A 195 7.31 -0.36 -10.38
C GLY A 195 8.73 -0.92 -10.38
N ALA A 196 8.99 -2.05 -11.03
CA ALA A 196 10.27 -2.75 -11.05
C ALA A 196 11.02 -2.47 -12.37
N ALA A 197 12.28 -2.03 -12.28
CA ALA A 197 13.15 -1.82 -13.44
C ALA A 197 13.63 -3.13 -14.05
N SER A 198 13.72 -4.19 -13.24
CA SER A 198 14.12 -5.52 -13.65
C SER A 198 13.19 -6.58 -13.10
N VAL A 199 13.09 -7.69 -13.82
CA VAL A 199 12.36 -8.88 -13.42
C VAL A 199 13.31 -10.07 -13.43
N LEU A 200 13.32 -10.85 -12.36
CA LEU A 200 13.92 -12.17 -12.31
C LEU A 200 12.82 -13.19 -12.57
N GLU A 201 12.97 -13.95 -13.63
CA GLU A 201 12.10 -15.07 -13.99
C GLU A 201 12.90 -16.37 -14.12
N GLY A 202 12.21 -17.50 -14.10
CA GLY A 202 12.92 -18.76 -14.22
C GLY A 202 12.02 -19.97 -14.28
N SER A 203 12.67 -21.13 -14.34
CA SER A 203 12.00 -22.42 -14.33
C SER A 203 12.76 -23.43 -13.48
N VAL A 204 12.00 -24.39 -12.94
CA VAL A 204 12.53 -25.50 -12.14
C VAL A 204 12.06 -26.82 -12.72
N ARG A 205 12.98 -27.73 -12.95
CA ARG A 205 12.71 -29.12 -13.31
C ARG A 205 13.37 -30.03 -12.29
N ARG A 206 12.58 -30.66 -11.46
CA ARG A 206 13.02 -31.63 -10.46
C ARG A 206 12.80 -33.05 -10.95
N GLU A 207 13.83 -33.88 -10.87
CA GLU A 207 13.79 -35.31 -11.17
C GLU A 207 14.52 -36.09 -10.07
N GLY A 208 13.77 -36.75 -9.20
CA GLY A 208 14.33 -37.43 -8.01
C GLY A 208 15.10 -36.46 -7.11
N GLU A 209 16.37 -36.77 -6.85
CA GLU A 209 17.28 -35.97 -5.99
C GLU A 209 18.00 -34.83 -6.75
N ARG A 210 17.68 -34.58 -8.01
CA ARG A 210 18.31 -33.52 -8.81
C ARG A 210 17.29 -32.48 -9.24
N ALA A 211 17.73 -31.24 -9.27
CA ALA A 211 16.96 -30.13 -9.82
C ALA A 211 17.80 -29.33 -10.83
N ARG A 212 17.20 -29.04 -11.96
CA ARG A 212 17.70 -28.06 -12.94
C ARG A 212 16.91 -26.78 -12.77
N ILE A 213 17.62 -25.70 -12.45
CA ILE A 213 17.06 -24.37 -12.22
C ILE A 213 17.62 -23.45 -13.28
N THR A 214 16.78 -22.79 -14.05
CA THR A 214 17.16 -21.72 -14.97
C THR A 214 16.63 -20.41 -14.43
N ALA A 215 17.51 -19.40 -14.30
CA ALA A 215 17.14 -18.07 -13.84
C ALA A 215 17.63 -17.03 -14.84
N GLN A 216 16.82 -16.00 -15.09
CA GLN A 216 17.09 -14.94 -16.06
C GLN A 216 16.66 -13.61 -15.48
N LEU A 217 17.57 -12.61 -15.53
CA LEU A 217 17.30 -11.23 -15.17
C LEU A 217 17.03 -10.44 -16.44
N VAL A 218 15.87 -9.83 -16.52
CA VAL A 218 15.40 -9.10 -17.71
C VAL A 218 15.06 -7.67 -17.33
N ARG A 219 15.53 -6.71 -18.12
CA ARG A 219 15.12 -5.31 -17.98
C ARG A 219 13.69 -5.12 -18.49
N THR A 220 12.83 -4.51 -17.68
CA THR A 220 11.41 -4.39 -18.00
C THR A 220 11.10 -3.40 -19.12
N SER A 221 11.93 -2.37 -19.29
CA SER A 221 11.69 -1.29 -20.26
C SER A 221 11.81 -1.73 -21.73
N ASP A 222 12.69 -2.69 -22.02
CA ASP A 222 13.04 -3.13 -23.37
C ASP A 222 13.07 -4.65 -23.57
N GLY A 223 12.90 -5.44 -22.49
CA GLY A 223 12.93 -6.90 -22.54
C GLY A 223 14.33 -7.48 -22.75
N ILE A 224 15.40 -6.69 -22.56
CA ILE A 224 16.76 -7.19 -22.72
C ILE A 224 17.16 -8.05 -21.55
N HIS A 225 17.67 -9.24 -21.84
CA HIS A 225 18.24 -10.14 -20.83
C HIS A 225 19.58 -9.58 -20.37
N LEU A 226 19.63 -9.18 -19.09
CA LEU A 226 20.83 -8.65 -18.45
C LEU A 226 21.75 -9.79 -17.98
N TRP A 227 21.14 -10.93 -17.61
CA TRP A 227 21.84 -12.10 -17.14
C TRP A 227 20.98 -13.35 -17.30
N SER A 228 21.61 -14.51 -17.53
CA SER A 228 20.95 -15.82 -17.60
C SER A 228 21.92 -16.91 -17.16
N GLN A 229 21.46 -17.82 -16.30
CA GLN A 229 22.25 -18.95 -15.84
C GLN A 229 21.38 -20.18 -15.57
N THR A 230 21.94 -21.36 -15.85
CA THR A 230 21.33 -22.64 -15.53
C THR A 230 22.19 -23.38 -14.51
N TYR A 231 21.54 -23.88 -13.46
CA TYR A 231 22.11 -24.67 -12.39
C TYR A 231 21.59 -26.09 -12.45
N ASP A 232 22.48 -27.07 -12.41
CA ASP A 232 22.15 -28.49 -12.31
C ASP A 232 22.76 -29.02 -11.01
N ARG A 233 21.93 -29.24 -9.98
CA ARG A 233 22.37 -29.50 -8.61
C ARG A 233 21.58 -30.63 -7.96
N THR A 234 22.14 -31.21 -6.89
CA THR A 234 21.37 -32.05 -5.97
C THR A 234 20.37 -31.19 -5.16
N LEU A 235 19.32 -31.80 -4.62
CA LEU A 235 18.33 -31.06 -3.82
C LEU A 235 18.96 -30.37 -2.61
N THR A 236 19.91 -31.03 -1.95
CA THR A 236 20.64 -30.44 -0.81
C THR A 236 21.44 -29.20 -1.20
N ASP A 237 21.93 -29.14 -2.45
CA ASP A 237 22.71 -28.01 -2.94
C ASP A 237 21.85 -26.90 -3.56
N THR A 238 20.54 -27.16 -3.80
CA THR A 238 19.66 -26.18 -4.46
C THR A 238 19.39 -24.96 -3.59
N LEU A 239 19.40 -25.09 -2.27
CA LEU A 239 19.25 -23.94 -1.37
C LEU A 239 20.48 -23.00 -1.41
N ALA A 240 21.66 -23.51 -1.73
CA ALA A 240 22.84 -22.68 -2.00
C ALA A 240 22.73 -21.91 -3.33
N VAL A 241 21.92 -22.40 -4.28
CA VAL A 241 21.69 -21.74 -5.58
C VAL A 241 20.94 -20.43 -5.40
N GLN A 242 20.00 -20.33 -4.46
CA GLN A 242 19.27 -19.09 -4.20
C GLN A 242 20.20 -17.93 -3.80
N LEU A 243 21.17 -18.21 -2.92
CA LEU A 243 22.17 -17.21 -2.52
C LEU A 243 23.07 -16.82 -3.69
N ASN A 244 23.50 -17.80 -4.49
CA ASN A 244 24.31 -17.52 -5.68
C ASN A 244 23.53 -16.68 -6.70
N ILE A 245 22.24 -16.98 -6.95
CA ILE A 245 21.40 -16.16 -7.83
C ILE A 245 21.29 -14.73 -7.28
N ALA A 246 21.04 -14.56 -5.97
CA ALA A 246 20.94 -13.24 -5.36
C ALA A 246 22.26 -12.45 -5.46
N GLU A 247 23.41 -13.08 -5.22
CA GLU A 247 24.74 -12.46 -5.38
C GLU A 247 25.01 -12.06 -6.84
N GLN A 248 24.69 -12.91 -7.80
CA GLN A 248 24.88 -12.61 -9.23
C GLN A 248 23.97 -11.46 -9.68
N VAL A 249 22.70 -11.47 -9.27
CA VAL A 249 21.73 -10.40 -9.57
C VAL A 249 22.20 -9.07 -8.97
N ALA A 250 22.66 -9.07 -7.71
CA ALA A 250 23.21 -7.88 -7.06
C ALA A 250 24.39 -7.31 -7.85
N GLY A 251 25.33 -8.18 -8.28
CA GLY A 251 26.48 -7.78 -9.09
C GLY A 251 26.09 -7.18 -10.44
N VAL A 252 25.09 -7.74 -11.13
CA VAL A 252 24.60 -7.22 -12.42
C VAL A 252 23.90 -5.85 -12.25
N LEU A 253 23.28 -5.61 -11.09
CA LEU A 253 22.62 -4.34 -10.75
C LEU A 253 23.55 -3.34 -10.04
N ASP A 254 24.87 -3.56 -10.10
CA ASP A 254 25.90 -2.71 -9.48
C ASP A 254 25.68 -2.49 -7.97
N VAL A 255 25.26 -3.53 -7.26
CA VAL A 255 25.17 -3.54 -5.79
C VAL A 255 26.34 -4.35 -5.22
N VAL A 256 27.18 -3.69 -4.43
CA VAL A 256 28.34 -4.32 -3.80
C VAL A 256 27.91 -4.93 -2.46
N LEU A 257 28.11 -6.24 -2.33
CA LEU A 257 27.89 -6.96 -1.08
C LEU A 257 29.19 -7.03 -0.29
N ASP A 258 29.16 -6.63 0.98
CA ASP A 258 30.27 -6.87 1.90
C ASP A 258 30.20 -8.30 2.50
N ASP A 259 31.27 -8.69 3.20
CA ASP A 259 31.37 -10.04 3.78
C ASP A 259 30.35 -10.27 4.90
N LYS A 260 30.00 -9.22 5.64
CA LYS A 260 28.97 -9.27 6.69
C LYS A 260 27.59 -9.55 6.11
N GLN A 261 27.19 -8.82 5.07
CA GLN A 261 25.92 -9.04 4.38
C GLN A 261 25.81 -10.45 3.80
N ARG A 262 26.90 -10.97 3.19
CA ARG A 262 26.94 -12.35 2.70
C ARG A 262 26.75 -13.37 3.83
N GLU A 263 27.36 -13.15 4.98
CA GLU A 263 27.20 -14.05 6.13
C GLU A 263 25.77 -13.97 6.71
N GLU A 264 25.20 -12.79 6.84
CA GLU A 264 23.82 -12.59 7.27
C GLU A 264 22.82 -13.27 6.32
N MET A 265 23.03 -13.16 5.00
CA MET A 265 22.22 -13.86 4.00
C MET A 265 22.31 -15.39 4.14
N ARG A 266 23.53 -15.92 4.41
CA ARG A 266 23.73 -17.36 4.64
C ARG A 266 23.12 -17.85 5.94
N ALA A 267 23.23 -17.06 7.01
CA ALA A 267 22.69 -17.42 8.31
C ALA A 267 21.17 -17.48 8.32
N ALA A 268 20.52 -16.59 7.58
CA ALA A 268 19.07 -16.42 7.56
C ALA A 268 18.35 -17.35 6.57
N GLY A 269 19.04 -17.96 5.62
CA GLY A 269 18.43 -18.87 4.65
C GLY A 269 18.05 -20.21 5.24
N VAL A 270 16.96 -20.80 4.73
CA VAL A 270 16.54 -22.19 5.05
C VAL A 270 17.61 -23.17 4.55
N LYS A 271 17.95 -24.16 5.36
CA LYS A 271 19.01 -25.15 5.06
C LYS A 271 18.47 -26.53 4.72
N ASN A 272 17.23 -26.83 5.13
CA ASN A 272 16.58 -28.11 4.89
C ASN A 272 15.45 -27.98 3.85
N VAL A 273 15.60 -28.63 2.69
CA VAL A 273 14.62 -28.58 1.59
C VAL A 273 13.26 -29.14 2.00
N ASP A 274 13.22 -30.22 2.80
CA ASP A 274 11.96 -30.84 3.21
C ASP A 274 11.25 -29.95 4.24
N ALA A 275 11.99 -29.29 5.15
CA ALA A 275 11.43 -28.28 6.04
C ALA A 275 10.77 -27.13 5.25
N PHE A 276 11.45 -26.70 4.20
CA PHE A 276 10.97 -25.65 3.33
C PHE A 276 9.70 -26.05 2.56
N ILE A 277 9.66 -27.25 1.99
CA ILE A 277 8.47 -27.79 1.30
C ILE A 277 7.29 -27.91 2.26
N ALA A 278 7.52 -28.40 3.48
CA ALA A 278 6.51 -28.49 4.51
C ALA A 278 5.95 -27.09 4.86
N TYR A 279 6.82 -26.11 5.06
CA TYR A 279 6.41 -24.73 5.32
C TYR A 279 5.54 -24.16 4.19
N GLN A 280 5.92 -24.33 2.92
CA GLN A 280 5.14 -23.85 1.77
C GLN A 280 3.75 -24.53 1.66
N LYS A 281 3.65 -25.82 1.99
CA LYS A 281 2.36 -26.51 2.10
C LYS A 281 1.52 -25.92 3.24
N GLY A 282 2.14 -25.67 4.38
CA GLY A 282 1.51 -24.99 5.51
C GLY A 282 0.94 -23.63 5.15
N LEU A 283 1.71 -22.79 4.47
CA LEU A 283 1.27 -21.46 4.00
C LEU A 283 0.07 -21.52 3.05
N LYS A 284 0.02 -22.53 2.18
CA LYS A 284 -1.14 -22.71 1.32
C LYS A 284 -2.40 -23.05 2.12
N LEU A 285 -2.29 -24.00 3.06
CA LEU A 285 -3.40 -24.38 3.94
C LEU A 285 -3.83 -23.20 4.81
N TYR A 286 -2.88 -22.42 5.32
CA TYR A 286 -3.09 -21.19 6.06
C TYR A 286 -3.93 -20.17 5.24
N ALA A 287 -3.54 -19.89 4.00
CA ALA A 287 -4.27 -19.00 3.12
C ALA A 287 -5.69 -19.53 2.78
N ASP A 288 -5.83 -20.84 2.59
CA ASP A 288 -7.12 -21.49 2.35
C ASP A 288 -8.02 -21.43 3.61
N ALA A 289 -7.45 -21.51 4.82
CA ALA A 289 -8.18 -21.38 6.10
C ALA A 289 -8.84 -20.01 6.28
N HIS A 290 -8.17 -18.94 5.87
CA HIS A 290 -8.67 -17.56 5.95
C HIS A 290 -9.60 -17.17 4.80
N ASN A 291 -9.80 -18.05 3.81
CA ASN A 291 -10.66 -17.78 2.67
C ASN A 291 -12.07 -18.35 2.89
N PRO A 292 -13.12 -17.52 3.06
CA PRO A 292 -14.49 -17.99 3.32
C PRO A 292 -15.08 -18.82 2.17
N ALA A 293 -14.55 -18.71 0.95
CA ALA A 293 -14.95 -19.56 -0.17
C ALA A 293 -14.35 -20.97 -0.12
N ARG A 294 -13.34 -21.20 0.73
CA ARG A 294 -12.59 -22.46 0.83
C ARG A 294 -12.69 -23.13 2.19
N SER A 295 -12.98 -22.37 3.22
CA SER A 295 -13.08 -22.86 4.61
C SER A 295 -14.37 -22.41 5.28
N HIS A 296 -14.92 -23.28 6.14
CA HIS A 296 -16.07 -22.98 6.99
C HIS A 296 -15.66 -22.72 8.45
N SER A 297 -14.40 -22.97 8.79
CA SER A 297 -13.82 -22.77 10.11
C SER A 297 -12.34 -22.45 9.97
N VAL A 298 -11.95 -21.23 10.35
CA VAL A 298 -10.54 -20.82 10.33
C VAL A 298 -9.70 -21.74 11.23
N ILE A 299 -10.18 -22.08 12.42
CA ILE A 299 -9.47 -22.92 13.39
C ILE A 299 -9.18 -24.31 12.83
N ASP A 300 -10.15 -24.95 12.15
CA ASP A 300 -9.91 -26.29 11.58
C ASP A 300 -8.93 -26.25 10.41
N GLY A 301 -9.02 -25.22 9.57
CA GLY A 301 -8.05 -24.99 8.51
C GLY A 301 -6.64 -24.75 9.03
N LEU A 302 -6.50 -23.92 10.06
CA LEU A 302 -5.22 -23.63 10.71
C LEU A 302 -4.62 -24.85 11.43
N ARG A 303 -5.44 -25.71 12.02
CA ARG A 303 -4.95 -27.00 12.56
C ARG A 303 -4.31 -27.88 11.49
N ALA A 304 -4.85 -27.84 10.27
CA ALA A 304 -4.25 -28.56 9.15
C ALA A 304 -2.93 -27.91 8.69
N ALA A 305 -2.88 -26.58 8.69
CA ALA A 305 -1.65 -25.83 8.38
C ALA A 305 -0.55 -26.08 9.43
N ASN A 306 -0.90 -26.06 10.72
CA ASN A 306 0.05 -26.27 11.82
C ASN A 306 0.74 -27.63 11.78
N LYS A 307 0.09 -28.69 11.28
CA LYS A 307 0.75 -29.99 11.08
C LYS A 307 1.94 -29.88 10.13
N GLU A 308 1.82 -29.09 9.09
CA GLU A 308 2.91 -28.86 8.13
C GLU A 308 3.96 -27.90 8.71
N PHE A 309 3.57 -26.90 9.49
CA PHE A 309 4.50 -26.02 10.20
C PHE A 309 5.29 -26.78 11.25
N ASP A 310 4.67 -27.63 12.04
CA ASP A 310 5.33 -28.48 13.03
C ASP A 310 6.30 -29.46 12.37
N ASN A 311 5.94 -29.99 11.20
CA ASN A 311 6.87 -30.81 10.41
C ASN A 311 8.09 -29.99 9.94
N ALA A 312 7.89 -28.77 9.47
CA ALA A 312 8.99 -27.88 9.09
C ALA A 312 9.89 -27.55 10.29
N ILE A 313 9.32 -27.27 11.45
CA ILE A 313 10.02 -26.99 12.70
C ILE A 313 10.84 -28.22 13.16
N ALA A 314 10.26 -29.40 13.08
CA ALA A 314 10.96 -30.65 13.46
C ALA A 314 12.17 -30.93 12.56
N LEU A 315 12.08 -30.61 11.27
CA LEU A 315 13.14 -30.78 10.28
C LEU A 315 14.21 -29.70 10.40
N GLU A 316 13.85 -28.47 10.77
CA GLU A 316 14.77 -27.34 10.93
C GLU A 316 14.33 -26.41 12.08
N PRO A 317 14.71 -26.67 13.32
CA PRO A 317 14.31 -25.88 14.49
C PRO A 317 14.74 -24.41 14.48
N GLY A 318 15.75 -24.03 13.68
CA GLY A 318 16.20 -22.66 13.51
C GLY A 318 15.38 -21.84 12.50
N PHE A 319 14.41 -22.45 11.82
CA PHE A 319 13.57 -21.78 10.83
C PHE A 319 12.45 -21.00 11.52
N SER A 320 12.58 -19.66 11.63
CA SER A 320 11.69 -18.81 12.44
C SER A 320 10.27 -18.67 11.92
N GLN A 321 10.09 -18.63 10.60
CA GLN A 321 8.81 -18.33 9.96
C GLN A 321 7.69 -19.34 10.28
N PRO A 322 7.92 -20.67 10.30
CA PRO A 322 6.87 -21.63 10.69
C PRO A 322 6.34 -21.41 12.10
N TYR A 323 7.19 -20.99 13.04
CA TYR A 323 6.75 -20.69 14.42
C TYR A 323 5.78 -19.50 14.44
N PHE A 324 6.11 -18.40 13.75
CA PHE A 324 5.22 -17.25 13.66
C PHE A 324 3.87 -17.61 13.04
N ALA A 325 3.88 -18.34 11.92
CA ALA A 325 2.66 -18.76 11.25
C ALA A 325 1.82 -19.74 12.07
N ALA A 326 2.46 -20.60 12.89
CA ALA A 326 1.76 -21.55 13.73
C ALA A 326 1.05 -20.90 14.94
N ALA A 327 1.53 -19.76 15.43
CA ALA A 327 0.92 -19.02 16.54
C ALA A 327 -0.52 -18.59 16.24
N ASP A 328 -0.81 -18.22 15.01
CA ASP A 328 -2.09 -17.70 14.56
C ASP A 328 -3.30 -18.63 14.83
N LEU A 329 -3.10 -19.96 14.79
CA LEU A 329 -4.13 -20.92 15.22
C LEU A 329 -4.60 -20.62 16.64
N TYR A 330 -3.67 -20.37 17.52
CA TYR A 330 -3.93 -20.20 18.95
C TYR A 330 -4.54 -18.83 19.24
N ASP A 331 -4.15 -17.79 18.49
CA ASP A 331 -4.78 -16.48 18.56
C ASP A 331 -6.26 -16.57 18.15
N HIS A 332 -6.59 -17.31 17.11
CA HIS A 332 -7.97 -17.56 16.72
C HIS A 332 -8.76 -18.37 17.75
N ILE A 333 -8.15 -19.29 18.47
CA ILE A 333 -8.79 -20.02 19.59
C ILE A 333 -9.07 -19.06 20.77
N ILE A 334 -8.13 -18.18 21.09
CA ILE A 334 -8.29 -17.16 22.15
C ILE A 334 -9.44 -16.20 21.81
N LEU A 335 -9.50 -15.76 20.55
CA LEU A 335 -10.49 -14.79 20.08
C LEU A 335 -11.90 -15.40 19.89
N ALA A 336 -12.03 -16.71 19.64
CA ALA A 336 -13.30 -17.34 19.33
C ALA A 336 -14.24 -17.41 20.55
N ASP A 337 -15.53 -17.09 20.35
CA ASP A 337 -16.53 -17.00 21.42
C ASP A 337 -17.03 -18.38 21.90
N ASP A 338 -16.93 -19.42 21.05
CA ASP A 338 -17.41 -20.76 21.31
C ASP A 338 -16.38 -21.68 21.99
N ARG A 339 -15.25 -21.15 22.47
CA ARG A 339 -14.19 -21.94 23.10
C ARG A 339 -14.29 -21.91 24.63
N PRO A 340 -14.10 -23.06 25.29
CA PRO A 340 -14.04 -23.12 26.76
C PRO A 340 -12.80 -22.40 27.31
N GLN A 341 -12.88 -21.89 28.54
CA GLN A 341 -11.76 -21.20 29.20
C GLN A 341 -10.49 -22.06 29.25
N ALA A 342 -10.61 -23.36 29.49
CA ALA A 342 -9.46 -24.28 29.56
C ALA A 342 -8.73 -24.36 28.19
N GLU A 343 -9.48 -24.38 27.07
CA GLU A 343 -8.90 -24.39 25.71
C GLU A 343 -8.20 -23.06 25.42
N ARG A 344 -8.78 -21.91 25.81
CA ARG A 344 -8.14 -20.59 25.66
C ARG A 344 -6.84 -20.47 26.46
N LEU A 345 -6.81 -20.96 27.71
CA LEU A 345 -5.60 -20.97 28.52
C LEU A 345 -4.50 -21.86 27.92
N ASP A 346 -4.88 -22.99 27.34
CA ASP A 346 -3.93 -23.83 26.62
C ASP A 346 -3.42 -23.15 25.36
N ALA A 347 -4.33 -22.56 24.57
CA ALA A 347 -3.99 -21.81 23.37
C ALA A 347 -3.04 -20.64 23.68
N GLN A 348 -3.28 -19.89 24.77
CA GLN A 348 -2.37 -18.81 25.19
C GLN A 348 -0.96 -19.34 25.47
N ARG A 349 -0.81 -20.45 26.18
CA ARG A 349 0.52 -21.06 26.41
C ARG A 349 1.20 -21.49 25.12
N GLN A 350 0.44 -22.08 24.18
CA GLN A 350 0.98 -22.51 22.89
C GLN A 350 1.38 -21.33 22.03
N ALA A 351 0.55 -20.29 21.93
CA ALA A 351 0.88 -19.08 21.20
C ALA A 351 2.18 -18.46 21.72
N LEU A 352 2.30 -18.27 23.04
CA LEU A 352 3.50 -17.74 23.66
C LEU A 352 4.74 -18.59 23.37
N HIS A 353 4.63 -19.91 23.41
CA HIS A 353 5.73 -20.82 23.07
C HIS A 353 6.21 -20.62 21.62
N TYR A 354 5.29 -20.57 20.66
CA TYR A 354 5.62 -20.36 19.26
C TYR A 354 6.19 -18.95 19.00
N LEU A 355 5.61 -17.91 19.60
CA LEU A 355 6.09 -16.54 19.45
C LEU A 355 7.47 -16.32 20.07
N ASP A 356 7.75 -16.93 21.24
CA ASP A 356 9.08 -16.88 21.87
C ASP A 356 10.15 -17.52 20.96
N LEU A 357 9.86 -18.69 20.38
CA LEU A 357 10.76 -19.38 19.46
C LEU A 357 10.92 -18.64 18.13
N SER A 358 9.84 -18.05 17.62
CA SER A 358 9.92 -17.20 16.42
C SER A 358 10.83 -16.00 16.64
N ALA A 359 10.65 -15.27 17.74
CA ALA A 359 11.47 -14.10 18.06
C ALA A 359 12.95 -14.47 18.29
N ALA A 360 13.20 -15.62 18.95
CA ALA A 360 14.57 -16.10 19.24
C ALA A 360 15.33 -16.51 17.97
N ASN A 361 14.64 -17.04 16.96
CA ASN A 361 15.23 -17.52 15.70
C ASN A 361 15.13 -16.48 14.55
N SER A 362 14.51 -15.32 14.77
CA SER A 362 14.38 -14.31 13.71
C SER A 362 15.68 -13.55 13.48
N HIS A 363 16.12 -13.51 12.22
CA HIS A 363 17.26 -12.71 11.74
C HIS A 363 16.80 -11.36 11.14
N ASP A 364 15.51 -11.10 11.08
CA ASP A 364 14.90 -9.84 10.64
C ASP A 364 14.43 -9.03 11.85
N GLU A 365 15.03 -7.85 12.07
CA GLU A 365 14.75 -7.02 13.25
C GLU A 365 13.32 -6.50 13.27
N GLN A 366 12.75 -6.10 12.11
CA GLN A 366 11.35 -5.66 12.03
C GLN A 366 10.41 -6.81 12.39
N GLN A 367 10.61 -7.99 11.80
CA GLN A 367 9.81 -9.17 12.09
C GLN A 367 9.92 -9.58 13.57
N ARG A 368 11.12 -9.52 14.15
CA ARG A 368 11.35 -9.81 15.56
C ARG A 368 10.58 -8.85 16.48
N LEU A 369 10.62 -7.56 16.18
CA LEU A 369 9.88 -6.55 16.95
C LEU A 369 8.36 -6.74 16.84
N LEU A 370 7.85 -7.03 15.64
CA LEU A 370 6.43 -7.33 15.41
C LEU A 370 5.99 -8.57 16.20
N THR A 371 6.77 -9.65 16.15
CA THR A 371 6.53 -10.88 16.93
C THR A 371 6.49 -10.60 18.44
N LEU A 372 7.36 -9.71 18.95
CA LEU A 372 7.37 -9.35 20.36
C LEU A 372 6.18 -8.46 20.78
N VAL A 373 5.63 -7.64 19.87
CA VAL A 373 4.36 -6.93 20.13
C VAL A 373 3.22 -7.94 20.25
N ASP A 374 3.12 -8.87 19.31
CA ASP A 374 2.10 -9.91 19.29
C ASP A 374 2.15 -10.78 20.55
N ARG A 375 3.34 -11.24 20.89
CA ARG A 375 3.60 -11.98 22.14
C ARG A 375 3.11 -11.23 23.37
N GLN A 376 3.36 -9.94 23.45
CA GLN A 376 2.99 -9.12 24.61
C GLN A 376 1.47 -8.94 24.72
N LEU A 377 0.79 -8.83 23.58
CA LEU A 377 -0.67 -8.77 23.53
C LEU A 377 -1.32 -10.08 23.97
N VAL A 378 -0.74 -11.22 23.56
CA VAL A 378 -1.22 -12.56 23.92
C VAL A 378 -0.96 -12.89 25.39
N ASP A 379 0.17 -12.44 25.94
CA ASP A 379 0.55 -12.70 27.35
C ASP A 379 -0.29 -11.91 28.36
N ASP A 380 -1.09 -10.95 27.90
CA ASP A 380 -1.76 -9.97 28.75
C ASP A 380 -0.81 -9.13 29.64
N ASP A 381 0.50 -9.18 29.40
CA ASP A 381 1.53 -8.33 30.02
C ASP A 381 1.85 -7.12 29.10
N TRP A 382 1.13 -6.04 29.32
CA TRP A 382 1.29 -4.85 28.47
C TRP A 382 2.31 -3.84 28.98
N HIS A 383 3.17 -4.23 29.91
CA HIS A 383 4.20 -3.32 30.44
C HIS A 383 5.11 -2.78 29.33
N GLY A 384 5.09 -1.45 29.13
CA GLY A 384 5.89 -0.78 28.09
C GLY A 384 5.49 -1.07 26.64
N LEU A 385 4.29 -1.60 26.39
CA LEU A 385 3.79 -1.94 25.05
C LEU A 385 3.85 -0.76 24.09
N ALA A 386 3.53 0.47 24.55
CA ALA A 386 3.60 1.68 23.72
C ALA A 386 4.99 1.89 23.09
N ALA A 387 6.06 1.73 23.89
CA ALA A 387 7.43 1.89 23.40
C ALA A 387 7.80 0.79 22.39
N ARG A 388 7.30 -0.42 22.58
CA ARG A 388 7.55 -1.54 21.67
C ARG A 388 6.82 -1.37 20.34
N ILE A 389 5.56 -0.90 20.36
CA ILE A 389 4.81 -0.54 19.15
C ILE A 389 5.55 0.56 18.38
N ASP A 390 5.99 1.63 19.06
CA ASP A 390 6.75 2.71 18.41
C ASP A 390 8.02 2.18 17.74
N ALA A 391 8.79 1.33 18.42
CA ALA A 391 9.99 0.71 17.86
C ALA A 391 9.66 -0.17 16.63
N ALA A 392 8.61 -1.01 16.68
CA ALA A 392 8.19 -1.87 15.58
C ALA A 392 7.73 -1.07 14.35
N LEU A 393 6.97 0.01 14.55
CA LEU A 393 6.49 0.87 13.48
C LEU A 393 7.61 1.68 12.80
N ARG A 394 8.67 2.04 13.54
CA ARG A 394 9.83 2.78 13.02
C ARG A 394 10.91 1.88 12.42
N ALA A 395 10.91 0.59 12.74
CA ALA A 395 11.91 -0.33 12.23
C ALA A 395 11.93 -0.32 10.69
N PRO A 396 13.11 -0.35 10.06
CA PRO A 396 13.21 -0.50 8.62
C PRO A 396 12.67 -1.87 8.20
N GLY A 397 12.04 -1.93 7.02
CA GLY A 397 11.47 -3.17 6.48
C GLY A 397 10.15 -2.92 5.76
N CYS A 398 9.65 -3.97 5.15
CA CYS A 398 8.46 -3.96 4.31
C CYS A 398 7.34 -4.86 4.85
N SER A 399 7.41 -5.26 6.11
CA SER A 399 6.39 -6.08 6.77
C SER A 399 5.43 -5.23 7.59
N ALA A 400 4.14 -5.50 7.45
CA ALA A 400 3.12 -4.97 8.34
C ALA A 400 2.05 -6.05 8.51
N PRO A 401 1.85 -6.61 9.71
CA PRO A 401 0.72 -7.49 9.99
C PRO A 401 -0.57 -6.69 9.84
N ASP A 402 -1.65 -7.32 9.38
CA ASP A 402 -2.90 -6.64 9.05
C ASP A 402 -3.64 -6.07 10.26
N TRP A 403 -3.44 -6.63 11.45
CA TRP A 403 -4.08 -6.22 12.70
C TRP A 403 -3.39 -5.02 13.37
N LEU A 404 -2.04 -4.94 13.35
CA LEU A 404 -1.29 -3.90 14.07
C LEU A 404 -1.62 -2.46 13.61
N PRO A 405 -1.75 -2.15 12.30
CA PRO A 405 -2.15 -0.83 11.86
C PRO A 405 -3.49 -0.39 12.43
N VAL A 406 -4.46 -1.30 12.49
CA VAL A 406 -5.79 -1.01 13.03
C VAL A 406 -5.75 -0.80 14.52
N PHE A 407 -5.12 -1.71 15.25
CA PHE A 407 -4.93 -1.63 16.70
C PHE A 407 -4.22 -0.31 17.09
N ALA A 408 -3.07 -0.03 16.49
CA ALA A 408 -2.28 1.13 16.87
C ALA A 408 -2.93 2.48 16.48
N SER A 409 -3.78 2.50 15.44
CA SER A 409 -4.45 3.74 15.00
C SER A 409 -5.30 4.38 16.09
N ILE A 410 -5.98 3.59 16.92
CA ILE A 410 -6.83 4.11 18.01
C ILE A 410 -6.01 4.74 19.14
N PHE A 411 -4.73 4.36 19.27
CA PHE A 411 -3.82 4.86 20.29
C PHE A 411 -2.95 6.02 19.80
N GLY A 412 -3.33 6.71 18.74
CA GLY A 412 -2.66 7.93 18.27
C GLY A 412 -1.46 7.69 17.35
N TYR A 413 -1.18 6.47 16.92
CA TYR A 413 -0.08 6.13 16.00
C TYR A 413 -0.41 6.33 14.51
N GLY A 414 -1.51 7.00 14.18
CA GLY A 414 -2.03 7.12 12.81
C GLY A 414 -1.01 7.60 11.79
N ASP A 415 -0.17 8.58 12.14
CA ASP A 415 0.85 9.12 11.22
C ASP A 415 1.99 8.11 11.00
N LEU A 416 2.50 7.45 12.07
CA LEU A 416 3.52 6.41 11.95
C LEU A 416 3.03 5.20 11.15
N ILE A 417 1.75 4.86 11.28
CA ILE A 417 1.12 3.80 10.50
C ILE A 417 1.02 4.20 9.04
N GLU A 418 0.61 5.42 8.72
CA GLU A 418 0.56 5.89 7.33
C GLU A 418 1.96 5.82 6.70
N ASP A 419 3.02 6.21 7.43
CA ASP A 419 4.42 6.10 6.98
C ASP A 419 4.84 4.64 6.76
N LEU A 420 4.54 3.73 7.70
CA LEU A 420 4.81 2.30 7.54
C LEU A 420 4.09 1.73 6.32
N LEU A 421 2.79 1.95 6.22
CA LEU A 421 1.97 1.42 5.13
C LEU A 421 2.31 2.05 3.78
N ALA A 422 2.81 3.29 3.75
CA ALA A 422 3.36 3.90 2.54
C ALA A 422 4.64 3.18 2.09
N ARG A 423 5.55 2.84 3.01
CA ARG A 423 6.74 2.01 2.71
C ARG A 423 6.34 0.63 2.18
N VAL A 424 5.43 -0.05 2.88
CA VAL A 424 4.92 -1.37 2.44
C VAL A 424 4.27 -1.29 1.06
N SER A 425 3.55 -0.21 0.74
CA SER A 425 2.95 -0.01 -0.60
C SER A 425 3.99 0.15 -1.71
N VAL A 426 5.18 0.68 -1.40
CA VAL A 426 6.29 0.74 -2.37
C VAL A 426 6.90 -0.63 -2.60
N CYS A 427 7.04 -1.42 -1.53
CA CYS A 427 7.60 -2.77 -1.61
C CYS A 427 6.61 -3.77 -2.21
N ASP A 428 5.31 -3.68 -1.89
CA ASP A 428 4.29 -4.65 -2.30
C ASP A 428 3.04 -3.93 -2.83
N PRO A 429 3.11 -3.33 -4.03
CA PRO A 429 2.13 -2.36 -4.54
C PRO A 429 0.74 -2.96 -4.85
N LEU A 430 0.65 -4.26 -5.10
CA LEU A 430 -0.60 -4.95 -5.43
C LEU A 430 -1.16 -5.76 -4.25
N ASN A 431 -0.60 -5.61 -3.05
CA ASN A 431 -1.04 -6.35 -1.87
C ASN A 431 -2.40 -5.84 -1.38
N ALA A 432 -3.44 -6.65 -1.56
CA ALA A 432 -4.80 -6.32 -1.13
C ALA A 432 -4.91 -6.16 0.40
N ILE A 433 -4.11 -6.92 1.17
CA ILE A 433 -4.08 -6.82 2.65
C ILE A 433 -3.55 -5.44 3.06
N ASN A 434 -2.53 -4.93 2.37
CA ASN A 434 -2.01 -3.59 2.65
C ASN A 434 -3.05 -2.49 2.38
N PHE A 435 -3.80 -2.58 1.27
CA PHE A 435 -4.92 -1.67 1.02
C PHE A 435 -6.00 -1.79 2.10
N ASN A 436 -6.33 -3.02 2.51
CA ASN A 436 -7.27 -3.30 3.59
C ASN A 436 -6.84 -2.63 4.90
N SER A 437 -5.60 -2.83 5.33
CA SER A 437 -5.04 -2.24 6.56
C SER A 437 -5.05 -0.72 6.51
N ARG A 438 -4.73 -0.11 5.37
CA ARG A 438 -4.77 1.35 5.17
C ARG A 438 -6.19 1.90 5.28
N VAL A 439 -7.17 1.24 4.66
CA VAL A 439 -8.58 1.64 4.74
C VAL A 439 -9.06 1.59 6.20
N ARG A 440 -8.82 0.47 6.89
CA ARG A 440 -9.22 0.28 8.29
C ARG A 440 -8.52 1.30 9.21
N ALA A 441 -7.23 1.53 9.03
CA ALA A 441 -6.47 2.52 9.79
C ALA A 441 -7.02 3.95 9.56
N ALA A 442 -7.38 4.30 8.33
CA ALA A 442 -7.99 5.59 8.01
C ALA A 442 -9.36 5.75 8.68
N LEU A 443 -10.21 4.70 8.65
CA LEU A 443 -11.50 4.70 9.33
C LEU A 443 -11.33 4.80 10.85
N ALA A 444 -10.44 4.01 11.45
CA ALA A 444 -10.16 4.03 12.89
C ALA A 444 -9.59 5.39 13.35
N SER A 445 -8.90 6.10 12.47
CA SER A 445 -8.39 7.46 12.71
C SER A 445 -9.41 8.58 12.40
N GLY A 446 -10.66 8.25 12.08
CA GLY A 446 -11.70 9.23 11.76
C GLY A 446 -11.47 9.99 10.44
N LYS A 447 -10.79 9.39 9.46
CA LYS A 447 -10.45 9.98 8.15
C LYS A 447 -11.19 9.27 7.00
N PRO A 448 -12.55 9.33 6.92
CA PRO A 448 -13.32 8.55 5.94
C PRO A 448 -13.03 8.92 4.49
N GLU A 449 -12.79 10.20 4.18
CA GLU A 449 -12.41 10.64 2.83
C GLU A 449 -11.09 10.04 2.36
N ARG A 450 -10.14 9.87 3.30
CA ARG A 450 -8.88 9.18 3.04
C ARG A 450 -9.13 7.70 2.72
N ALA A 451 -10.03 7.05 3.46
CA ALA A 451 -10.43 5.66 3.20
C ALA A 451 -11.04 5.50 1.79
N LEU A 452 -11.94 6.41 1.37
CA LEU A 452 -12.50 6.42 0.02
C LEU A 452 -11.44 6.59 -1.07
N THR A 453 -10.46 7.47 -0.84
CA THR A 453 -9.31 7.66 -1.75
C THR A 453 -8.48 6.38 -1.91
N ILE A 454 -8.22 5.66 -0.80
CA ILE A 454 -7.45 4.40 -0.81
C ILE A 454 -8.24 3.30 -1.54
N LEU A 455 -9.55 3.20 -1.31
CA LEU A 455 -10.43 2.25 -2.00
C LEU A 455 -10.43 2.46 -3.52
N ALA A 456 -10.50 3.71 -3.97
CA ALA A 456 -10.43 4.05 -5.40
C ALA A 456 -9.05 3.68 -6.00
N ALA A 457 -7.97 3.86 -5.25
CA ALA A 457 -6.63 3.46 -5.67
C ALA A 457 -6.49 1.93 -5.78
N ALA A 458 -7.07 1.18 -4.84
CA ALA A 458 -7.08 -0.28 -4.86
C ALA A 458 -7.85 -0.84 -6.07
N GLU A 459 -8.99 -0.26 -6.40
CA GLU A 459 -9.76 -0.62 -7.61
C GLU A 459 -8.95 -0.39 -8.89
N LYS A 460 -8.31 0.78 -8.99
CA LYS A 460 -7.44 1.10 -10.14
C LYS A 460 -6.27 0.12 -10.27
N ALA A 461 -5.76 -0.39 -9.17
CA ALA A 461 -4.69 -1.39 -9.13
C ALA A 461 -5.19 -2.83 -9.38
N ASN A 462 -6.50 -3.05 -9.58
CA ASN A 462 -7.15 -4.37 -9.61
C ASN A 462 -6.84 -5.23 -8.35
N SER A 463 -6.69 -4.56 -7.20
CA SER A 463 -6.40 -5.18 -5.91
C SER A 463 -7.60 -5.16 -4.97
N SER A 464 -8.82 -5.01 -5.51
CA SER A 464 -10.05 -4.98 -4.72
C SER A 464 -10.44 -6.38 -4.24
N THR A 465 -11.05 -6.43 -3.05
CA THR A 465 -11.67 -7.62 -2.46
C THR A 465 -13.15 -7.33 -2.17
N PRO A 466 -14.01 -8.34 -2.00
CA PRO A 466 -15.40 -8.13 -1.62
C PRO A 466 -15.56 -7.28 -0.35
N THR A 467 -14.66 -7.41 0.60
CA THR A 467 -14.64 -6.61 1.85
C THR A 467 -14.50 -5.11 1.60
N PHE A 468 -13.90 -4.69 0.48
CA PHE A 468 -13.74 -3.27 0.15
C PHE A 468 -15.07 -2.57 -0.08
N SER A 469 -16.07 -3.26 -0.63
CA SER A 469 -17.42 -2.70 -0.76
C SER A 469 -18.06 -2.43 0.60
N ALA A 470 -17.86 -3.31 1.59
CA ALA A 470 -18.33 -3.06 2.94
C ALA A 470 -17.63 -1.84 3.59
N TYR A 471 -16.31 -1.74 3.47
CA TYR A 471 -15.57 -0.56 3.96
C TYR A 471 -15.94 0.72 3.23
N ARG A 472 -16.33 0.63 1.96
CA ARG A 472 -16.85 1.79 1.21
C ARG A 472 -18.16 2.27 1.82
N VAL A 473 -19.09 1.36 2.16
CA VAL A 473 -20.32 1.71 2.87
C VAL A 473 -20.01 2.41 4.19
N GLU A 474 -19.12 1.84 5.01
CA GLU A 474 -18.71 2.41 6.28
C GLU A 474 -18.10 3.82 6.12
N ALA A 475 -17.18 3.98 5.16
CA ALA A 475 -16.57 5.27 4.86
C ALA A 475 -17.59 6.31 4.39
N LEU A 476 -18.53 5.93 3.52
CA LEU A 476 -19.59 6.82 3.03
C LEU A 476 -20.52 7.26 4.15
N VAL A 477 -20.91 6.36 5.07
CA VAL A 477 -21.70 6.71 6.27
C VAL A 477 -20.96 7.71 7.14
N MET A 478 -19.66 7.44 7.43
CA MET A 478 -18.83 8.33 8.25
C MET A 478 -18.59 9.70 7.60
N ALA A 479 -18.53 9.76 6.28
CA ALA A 479 -18.41 11.00 5.50
C ALA A 479 -19.73 11.76 5.35
N GLY A 480 -20.88 11.16 5.73
CA GLY A 480 -22.21 11.75 5.58
C GLY A 480 -22.85 11.56 4.20
N HIS A 481 -22.26 10.74 3.32
CA HIS A 481 -22.78 10.44 1.97
C HIS A 481 -23.82 9.31 2.02
N LEU A 482 -24.94 9.53 2.72
CA LEU A 482 -25.89 8.47 3.07
C LEU A 482 -26.60 7.83 1.87
N ASP A 483 -26.91 8.60 0.82
CA ASP A 483 -27.57 8.05 -0.36
C ASP A 483 -26.65 7.12 -1.16
N GLU A 484 -25.37 7.47 -1.25
CA GLU A 484 -24.35 6.61 -1.87
C GLU A 484 -24.11 5.35 -1.02
N ALA A 485 -24.08 5.49 0.32
CA ALA A 485 -23.95 4.37 1.23
C ALA A 485 -25.09 3.35 1.09
N LYS A 486 -26.35 3.83 0.99
CA LYS A 486 -27.53 2.99 0.72
C LYS A 486 -27.41 2.24 -0.61
N ALA A 487 -27.00 2.95 -1.66
CA ALA A 487 -26.86 2.36 -3.00
C ALA A 487 -25.78 1.28 -3.02
N GLU A 488 -24.67 1.50 -2.32
CA GLU A 488 -23.58 0.52 -2.23
C GLU A 488 -23.97 -0.70 -1.37
N LEU A 489 -24.66 -0.47 -0.24
CA LEU A 489 -25.20 -1.55 0.59
C LEU A 489 -26.19 -2.43 -0.19
N ALA A 490 -27.09 -1.83 -0.97
CA ALA A 490 -28.04 -2.56 -1.79
C ALA A 490 -27.35 -3.46 -2.84
N LYS A 491 -26.21 -3.05 -3.38
CA LYS A 491 -25.41 -3.90 -4.29
C LYS A 491 -24.84 -5.11 -3.56
N LEU A 492 -24.34 -4.94 -2.33
CA LEU A 492 -23.83 -6.02 -1.50
C LEU A 492 -24.91 -7.04 -1.17
N GLU A 493 -26.10 -6.56 -0.75
CA GLU A 493 -27.25 -7.40 -0.43
C GLU A 493 -27.75 -8.17 -1.67
N ALA A 494 -27.79 -7.52 -2.84
CA ALA A 494 -28.16 -8.16 -4.12
C ALA A 494 -27.16 -9.22 -4.55
N ALA A 495 -25.88 -9.09 -4.18
CA ALA A 495 -24.86 -10.10 -4.41
C ALA A 495 -24.93 -11.28 -3.40
N GLY A 496 -25.87 -11.23 -2.45
CA GLY A 496 -25.98 -12.24 -1.38
C GLY A 496 -24.93 -12.10 -0.30
N GLU A 497 -24.24 -10.96 -0.25
CA GLU A 497 -23.21 -10.66 0.73
C GLU A 497 -23.79 -9.94 1.92
N ASN A 498 -23.55 -10.47 3.14
CA ASN A 498 -24.10 -9.92 4.36
C ASN A 498 -22.98 -9.37 5.27
N TYR A 499 -22.80 -8.06 5.19
CA TYR A 499 -21.85 -7.35 6.05
C TYR A 499 -22.59 -6.66 7.20
N TYR A 500 -22.65 -7.36 8.34
CA TYR A 500 -23.35 -6.96 9.55
C TYR A 500 -23.11 -5.50 9.96
N ARG A 501 -21.85 -5.07 10.05
CA ARG A 501 -21.47 -3.72 10.48
C ARG A 501 -21.89 -2.63 9.50
N ALA A 502 -21.68 -2.83 8.22
CA ALA A 502 -22.13 -1.89 7.18
C ALA A 502 -23.66 -1.72 7.21
N ARG A 503 -24.40 -2.82 7.35
CA ARG A 503 -25.86 -2.81 7.48
C ARG A 503 -26.32 -2.04 8.72
N LEU A 504 -25.67 -2.30 9.88
CA LEU A 504 -25.91 -1.61 11.13
C LEU A 504 -25.71 -0.11 11.02
N MET A 505 -24.58 0.31 10.46
CA MET A 505 -24.23 1.73 10.30
C MET A 505 -25.20 2.49 9.43
N VAL A 506 -25.59 1.93 8.28
CA VAL A 506 -26.57 2.55 7.37
C VAL A 506 -27.94 2.65 8.06
N GLY A 507 -28.41 1.60 8.72
CA GLY A 507 -29.69 1.59 9.42
C GLY A 507 -29.76 2.65 10.53
N LEU A 508 -28.69 2.76 11.35
CA LEU A 508 -28.59 3.79 12.38
C LEU A 508 -28.54 5.22 11.79
N ALA A 509 -27.71 5.43 10.76
CA ALA A 509 -27.56 6.74 10.13
C ALA A 509 -28.84 7.21 9.42
N THR A 510 -29.69 6.28 8.98
CA THR A 510 -30.97 6.59 8.30
C THR A 510 -32.16 6.63 9.23
N GLY A 511 -31.97 6.43 10.53
CA GLY A 511 -33.03 6.46 11.53
C GLY A 511 -33.96 5.22 11.50
N GLU A 512 -33.47 4.10 11.01
CA GLU A 512 -34.21 2.83 11.08
C GLU A 512 -34.54 2.48 12.54
N SER A 513 -35.74 1.95 12.80
CA SER A 513 -36.12 1.61 14.16
C SER A 513 -35.25 0.51 14.74
N ALA A 514 -34.94 0.62 16.04
CA ALA A 514 -34.13 -0.40 16.74
C ALA A 514 -34.71 -1.82 16.59
N ALA A 515 -36.04 -1.95 16.56
CA ALA A 515 -36.71 -3.24 16.38
C ALA A 515 -36.51 -3.82 14.98
N SER A 516 -36.67 -2.98 13.95
CA SER A 516 -36.42 -3.37 12.55
C SER A 516 -34.98 -3.78 12.33
N LEU A 517 -34.04 -2.96 12.80
CA LEU A 517 -32.61 -3.23 12.67
C LEU A 517 -32.21 -4.51 13.41
N HIS A 518 -32.69 -4.69 14.64
CA HIS A 518 -32.44 -5.92 15.41
C HIS A 518 -32.98 -7.16 14.68
N ALA A 519 -34.20 -7.10 14.13
CA ALA A 519 -34.78 -8.20 13.36
C ALA A 519 -33.95 -8.55 12.12
N ALA A 520 -33.48 -7.53 11.39
CA ALA A 520 -32.60 -7.73 10.23
C ALA A 520 -31.26 -8.37 10.60
N LEU A 521 -30.67 -7.98 11.74
CA LEU A 521 -29.38 -8.50 12.21
C LEU A 521 -29.51 -9.91 12.82
N GLN A 522 -30.66 -10.25 13.43
CA GLN A 522 -30.92 -11.62 13.95
C GLN A 522 -31.06 -12.65 12.82
N GLY A 523 -31.40 -12.24 11.60
CA GLY A 523 -31.43 -13.11 10.43
C GLY A 523 -30.05 -13.58 9.96
N VAL A 524 -28.96 -13.01 10.48
CA VAL A 524 -27.59 -13.42 10.16
C VAL A 524 -27.25 -14.73 10.85
N ASP A 525 -26.99 -15.78 10.08
CA ASP A 525 -26.61 -17.08 10.61
C ASP A 525 -25.16 -17.04 11.16
N ARG A 526 -25.06 -16.83 12.47
CA ARG A 526 -23.77 -16.76 13.18
C ARG A 526 -22.97 -18.06 13.11
N SER A 527 -23.64 -19.22 12.89
CA SER A 527 -22.95 -20.50 12.74
C SER A 527 -22.06 -20.56 11.51
N LYS A 528 -22.36 -19.73 10.50
CA LYS A 528 -21.59 -19.60 9.27
C LYS A 528 -20.42 -18.62 9.36
N SER A 529 -20.26 -17.92 10.50
CA SER A 529 -19.11 -17.04 10.70
C SER A 529 -17.80 -17.83 10.68
N LEU A 530 -16.89 -17.47 9.79
CA LEU A 530 -15.58 -18.11 9.65
C LEU A 530 -14.77 -18.04 10.95
N TYR A 531 -14.80 -16.87 11.62
CA TYR A 531 -13.95 -16.54 12.76
C TYR A 531 -14.62 -16.79 14.13
N LYS A 532 -15.93 -17.03 14.18
CA LYS A 532 -16.69 -17.25 15.45
C LYS A 532 -16.54 -16.13 16.50
N MET A 533 -16.40 -14.87 16.05
CA MET A 533 -16.13 -13.69 16.90
C MET A 533 -17.35 -12.77 16.96
N TRP A 534 -18.52 -13.29 17.32
CA TRP A 534 -19.78 -12.52 17.32
C TRP A 534 -19.96 -11.60 18.53
N GLN A 535 -19.37 -11.90 19.71
CA GLN A 535 -19.45 -11.02 20.87
C GLN A 535 -18.85 -9.65 20.61
N MET A 536 -17.81 -9.57 19.76
CA MET A 536 -17.26 -8.29 19.31
C MET A 536 -18.33 -7.45 18.61
N ASN A 537 -19.08 -8.06 17.69
CA ASN A 537 -20.17 -7.39 16.99
C ASN A 537 -21.29 -6.98 17.96
N ASP A 538 -21.61 -7.80 18.97
CA ASP A 538 -22.64 -7.50 19.95
C ASP A 538 -22.28 -6.29 20.83
N VAL A 539 -21.00 -6.17 21.25
CA VAL A 539 -20.52 -4.98 21.99
C VAL A 539 -20.63 -3.73 21.11
N VAL A 540 -20.16 -3.81 19.86
CA VAL A 540 -20.21 -2.69 18.90
C VAL A 540 -21.65 -2.31 18.60
N GLU A 541 -22.53 -3.27 18.34
CA GLU A 541 -23.97 -3.02 18.12
C GLU A 541 -24.59 -2.27 19.30
N ALA A 542 -24.39 -2.79 20.52
CA ALA A 542 -24.92 -2.16 21.73
C ALA A 542 -24.41 -0.72 21.88
N ALA A 543 -23.11 -0.51 21.69
CA ALA A 543 -22.50 0.82 21.77
C ALA A 543 -23.05 1.79 20.71
N LEU A 544 -23.16 1.36 19.47
CA LEU A 544 -23.71 2.18 18.37
C LEU A 544 -25.17 2.54 18.56
N ARG A 545 -25.95 1.65 19.21
CA ARG A 545 -27.36 1.89 19.57
C ARG A 545 -27.55 2.74 20.82
N GLY A 546 -26.46 3.13 21.49
CA GLY A 546 -26.50 3.88 22.75
C GLY A 546 -26.83 3.02 23.96
N ASP A 547 -26.91 1.68 23.85
CA ASP A 547 -27.13 0.76 24.96
C ASP A 547 -25.80 0.47 25.70
N ARG A 548 -25.34 1.50 26.41
CA ARG A 548 -24.07 1.44 27.15
C ARG A 548 -24.07 0.35 28.23
N ALA A 549 -25.21 0.09 28.84
CA ALA A 549 -25.31 -0.92 29.89
C ALA A 549 -25.03 -2.34 29.35
N THR A 550 -25.62 -2.68 28.20
CA THR A 550 -25.34 -3.95 27.52
C THR A 550 -23.90 -4.03 27.02
N ALA A 551 -23.38 -2.96 26.40
CA ALA A 551 -21.99 -2.92 25.94
C ALA A 551 -21.01 -3.15 27.10
N ASN A 552 -21.19 -2.50 28.23
CA ASN A 552 -20.35 -2.65 29.41
C ASN A 552 -20.42 -4.06 30.01
N ARG A 553 -21.62 -4.66 30.08
CA ARG A 553 -21.77 -6.03 30.58
C ARG A 553 -21.02 -7.04 29.70
N LEU A 554 -21.18 -6.95 28.39
CA LEU A 554 -20.50 -7.83 27.45
C LEU A 554 -18.98 -7.63 27.48
N ALA A 555 -18.51 -6.38 27.57
CA ALA A 555 -17.09 -6.07 27.69
C ALA A 555 -16.49 -6.63 29.01
N ALA A 556 -17.22 -6.55 30.12
CA ALA A 556 -16.81 -7.14 31.41
C ALA A 556 -16.68 -8.68 31.34
N GLU A 557 -17.58 -9.34 30.63
CA GLU A 557 -17.51 -10.80 30.42
C GLU A 557 -16.25 -11.18 29.60
N ILE A 558 -15.88 -10.33 28.61
CA ILE A 558 -14.66 -10.49 27.81
C ILE A 558 -13.42 -10.22 28.65
N ASP A 559 -13.42 -9.17 29.48
CA ASP A 559 -12.30 -8.75 30.32
C ASP A 559 -11.88 -9.83 31.34
N ALA A 560 -12.83 -10.64 31.76
CA ALA A 560 -12.63 -11.70 32.75
C ALA A 560 -11.99 -12.99 32.16
N ARG A 561 -11.84 -13.10 30.84
CA ARG A 561 -11.32 -14.32 30.20
C ARG A 561 -9.85 -14.16 29.77
N PRO A 562 -9.10 -15.29 29.60
CA PRO A 562 -7.76 -15.26 29.05
C PRO A 562 -7.73 -14.57 27.68
N GLY A 563 -6.74 -13.71 27.44
CA GLY A 563 -6.65 -12.90 26.21
C GLY A 563 -7.73 -11.82 26.09
N GLY A 564 -8.50 -11.55 27.15
CA GLY A 564 -9.57 -10.56 27.16
C GLY A 564 -9.08 -9.16 26.80
N GLY A 565 -7.85 -8.80 27.19
CA GLY A 565 -7.22 -7.53 26.84
C GLY A 565 -7.04 -7.36 25.33
N LEU A 566 -6.54 -8.37 24.65
CA LEU A 566 -6.41 -8.40 23.18
C LEU A 566 -7.79 -8.24 22.51
N VAL A 567 -8.79 -9.02 22.95
CA VAL A 567 -10.14 -8.96 22.36
C VAL A 567 -10.76 -7.57 22.54
N LEU A 568 -10.66 -6.97 23.73
CA LEU A 568 -11.17 -5.61 23.99
C LEU A 568 -10.47 -4.55 23.16
N ALA A 569 -9.16 -4.66 22.96
CA ALA A 569 -8.40 -3.78 22.10
C ALA A 569 -8.84 -3.90 20.62
N VAL A 570 -9.06 -5.13 20.13
CA VAL A 570 -9.60 -5.36 18.78
C VAL A 570 -11.02 -4.79 18.65
N ILE A 571 -11.89 -4.97 19.64
CA ILE A 571 -13.23 -4.37 19.67
C ILE A 571 -13.13 -2.84 19.59
N ALA A 572 -12.25 -2.22 20.35
CA ALA A 572 -12.06 -0.78 20.33
C ALA A 572 -11.53 -0.30 18.97
N SER A 573 -10.64 -1.06 18.33
CA SER A 573 -10.09 -0.74 17.01
C SER A 573 -11.10 -0.90 15.88
N ASP A 574 -11.94 -1.92 15.96
CA ASP A 574 -12.98 -2.19 14.96
C ASP A 574 -14.30 -1.46 15.25
N GLY A 575 -14.44 -0.92 16.45
CA GLY A 575 -15.69 -0.35 16.95
C GLY A 575 -16.14 0.91 16.23
N LEU A 576 -15.26 1.61 15.55
CA LEU A 576 -15.54 2.86 14.80
C LEU A 576 -16.33 3.92 15.58
N CYS A 577 -16.60 3.70 16.86
CA CYS A 577 -17.43 4.54 17.74
C CYS A 577 -16.66 5.11 18.93
N GLY A 578 -15.34 5.16 18.85
CA GLY A 578 -14.49 5.56 19.96
C GLY A 578 -14.38 4.46 21.01
N ALA A 579 -14.63 4.80 22.30
CA ALA A 579 -14.68 3.81 23.36
C ALA A 579 -16.06 3.11 23.38
N PRO A 580 -16.18 1.87 22.85
CA PRO A 580 -17.47 1.18 22.77
C PRO A 580 -18.00 0.72 24.13
N PHE A 581 -17.18 0.76 25.17
CA PHE A 581 -17.50 0.44 26.56
C PHE A 581 -16.80 1.41 27.53
N ASP A 582 -17.24 1.44 28.78
CA ASP A 582 -16.62 2.25 29.82
C ASP A 582 -15.46 1.49 30.46
N LEU A 583 -14.32 2.13 30.62
CA LEU A 583 -13.11 1.50 31.18
C LEU A 583 -13.32 0.95 32.61
N GLU A 584 -14.22 1.59 33.38
CA GLU A 584 -14.57 1.12 34.73
C GLU A 584 -15.31 -0.22 34.72
N ALA A 585 -15.91 -0.61 33.60
CA ALA A 585 -16.54 -1.94 33.47
C ALA A 585 -15.54 -3.04 33.16
N THR A 586 -14.29 -2.69 32.80
CA THR A 586 -13.25 -3.63 32.37
C THR A 586 -11.96 -3.42 33.18
N PRO A 587 -11.96 -3.83 34.49
CA PRO A 587 -10.86 -3.50 35.42
C PRO A 587 -9.51 -4.12 35.02
N ASN A 588 -9.47 -5.31 34.40
CA ASN A 588 -8.22 -5.92 33.95
C ASN A 588 -7.65 -5.14 32.73
N PHE A 589 -8.48 -4.80 31.76
CA PHE A 589 -8.09 -3.99 30.61
C PHE A 589 -7.61 -2.60 31.04
N LYS A 590 -8.29 -2.00 32.02
CA LYS A 590 -7.87 -0.72 32.63
C LYS A 590 -6.47 -0.81 33.23
N ALA A 591 -6.18 -1.87 33.98
CA ALA A 591 -4.86 -2.10 34.57
C ALA A 591 -3.78 -2.27 33.48
N ARG A 592 -4.05 -3.09 32.46
CA ARG A 592 -3.12 -3.27 31.32
C ARG A 592 -2.85 -1.96 30.58
N LEU A 593 -3.86 -1.15 30.33
CA LEU A 593 -3.66 0.17 29.71
C LEU A 593 -2.78 1.08 30.55
N ALA A 594 -2.95 1.09 31.89
CA ALA A 594 -2.12 1.88 32.78
C ALA A 594 -0.63 1.48 32.74
N GLU A 595 -0.34 0.19 32.58
CA GLU A 595 1.02 -0.35 32.48
C GLU A 595 1.62 -0.22 31.08
N SER A 596 0.77 -0.15 30.04
CA SER A 596 1.19 -0.11 28.64
C SER A 596 1.80 1.20 28.21
N GLY A 597 1.40 2.33 28.82
CA GLY A 597 1.68 3.68 28.35
C GLY A 597 0.80 4.11 27.15
N LEU A 598 -0.20 3.31 26.75
CA LEU A 598 -1.14 3.65 25.68
C LEU A 598 -2.22 4.61 26.16
N PRO A 599 -2.61 5.63 25.38
CA PRO A 599 -3.65 6.58 25.78
C PRO A 599 -5.06 5.95 25.67
N TRP A 600 -5.94 6.31 26.62
CA TRP A 600 -7.35 5.95 26.60
C TRP A 600 -8.20 7.06 27.22
N PRO A 601 -9.37 7.41 26.68
CA PRO A 601 -9.95 6.92 25.42
C PRO A 601 -9.14 7.35 24.21
N PRO A 602 -9.37 6.75 23.03
CA PRO A 602 -8.68 7.14 21.80
C PRO A 602 -8.77 8.65 21.58
N ALA A 603 -7.70 9.27 21.15
CA ALA A 603 -7.59 10.71 20.99
C ALA A 603 -8.62 11.33 20.03
N GLN A 604 -9.21 10.52 19.16
CA GLN A 604 -10.26 10.90 18.22
C GLN A 604 -11.46 9.97 18.34
N ALA A 605 -12.49 10.40 19.06
CA ALA A 605 -13.78 9.74 19.02
C ALA A 605 -14.40 9.93 17.63
N ILE A 606 -14.66 8.84 16.93
CA ILE A 606 -15.38 8.87 15.65
C ILE A 606 -16.82 9.19 15.95
N LYS A 607 -17.31 10.35 15.46
CA LYS A 607 -18.71 10.71 15.56
C LYS A 607 -19.43 10.11 14.35
N PHE A 608 -20.34 9.19 14.62
CA PHE A 608 -21.32 8.79 13.61
C PHE A 608 -22.37 9.88 13.43
N PRO A 609 -22.84 10.10 12.21
CA PRO A 609 -24.12 10.74 12.01
C PRO A 609 -25.22 9.74 12.43
N THR A 610 -25.36 9.51 13.73
CA THR A 610 -26.50 8.74 14.26
C THR A 610 -27.71 9.63 14.13
N GLY A 611 -28.78 9.18 13.46
CA GLY A 611 -30.05 9.90 13.35
C GLY A 611 -30.78 10.13 14.69
N THR A 612 -30.08 9.92 15.83
CA THR A 612 -30.57 10.13 17.19
C THR A 612 -30.32 11.52 17.76
N ASP A 613 -29.58 12.40 17.06
CA ASP A 613 -29.58 13.83 17.37
C ASP A 613 -30.85 14.53 16.82
N GLY A 614 -31.97 13.80 16.88
CA GLY A 614 -33.32 14.30 16.65
C GLY A 614 -33.69 15.37 17.66
N GLY A 615 -33.41 16.63 17.34
CA GLY A 615 -34.14 17.71 17.92
C GLY A 615 -33.56 18.34 19.19
N LYS A 616 -32.48 19.08 19.07
CA LYS A 616 -32.44 20.41 19.69
C LYS A 616 -31.76 21.35 18.70
N LYS A 617 -32.62 22.10 18.00
CA LYS A 617 -32.24 23.38 17.41
C LYS A 617 -31.97 24.39 18.49
#